data_4f5726ea6a7bc44aa937968378a542a1
#
_entry.id   4f5726ea6a7bc44aa937968378a542a1
#
_cell.length_a   1.000
_cell.length_b   1.000
_cell.length_c   1.000
_cell.angle_alpha   90.00
_cell.angle_beta   90.00
_cell.angle_gamma   90.00
#
_symmetry.space_group_name_H-M   'P 1'
#
loop_
_entity.id
_entity.type
_entity.pdbx_description
1 polymer ?
#
loop_
_entity_poly.entity_id
_entity_poly.type
_entity_poly.pdbx_seq_one_letter_code
_entity_poly.pdbx_strand_id
1 'polypeptide(L)' 'MIKKTFKVPDMSCTNCAMKLESLEDSLEGVREINVSYHKLQMTIEYDEARLTEEQIIAAVKKKGYQAIPA' A
#
# COMPACT_ATOMS: atom_id res chain seq x y z
N MET A 1 4.80 -15.47 -3.10
CA MET A 1 4.48 -14.05 -2.88
C MET A 1 4.61 -13.26 -4.15
N ILE A 2 3.73 -12.29 -4.34
CA ILE A 2 3.76 -11.42 -5.50
C ILE A 2 4.01 -9.98 -5.06
N LYS A 3 4.49 -9.19 -5.98
CA LYS A 3 4.78 -7.77 -5.74
C LYS A 3 3.93 -6.95 -6.69
N LYS A 4 3.19 -5.99 -6.15
CA LYS A 4 2.35 -5.10 -6.96
C LYS A 4 2.62 -3.65 -6.60
N THR A 5 2.51 -2.80 -7.61
CA THR A 5 2.68 -1.36 -7.44
C THR A 5 1.32 -0.67 -7.60
N PHE A 6 1.04 0.25 -6.69
CA PHE A 6 -0.16 1.07 -6.74
C PHE A 6 0.23 2.53 -6.80
N LYS A 7 -0.55 3.32 -7.51
CA LYS A 7 -0.39 4.77 -7.50
C LYS A 7 -1.24 5.35 -6.39
N VAL A 8 -0.66 6.26 -5.62
CA VAL A 8 -1.34 6.94 -4.52
C VAL A 8 -1.19 8.45 -4.73
N PRO A 9 -2.01 9.03 -5.61
CA PRO A 9 -1.86 10.45 -5.97
C PRO A 9 -2.11 11.41 -4.81
N ASP A 10 -2.83 10.95 -3.78
CA ASP A 10 -3.12 11.76 -2.60
C ASP A 10 -1.96 11.82 -1.61
N MET A 11 -0.92 11.04 -1.83
CA MET A 11 0.24 11.01 -0.96
C MET A 11 1.12 12.22 -1.24
N SER A 12 1.08 13.21 -0.37
CA SER A 12 1.75 14.48 -0.60
C SER A 12 2.87 14.81 0.38
N CYS A 13 3.11 13.95 1.36
CA CYS A 13 4.12 14.22 2.39
C CYS A 13 4.69 12.93 2.97
N THR A 14 5.80 13.07 3.72
CA THR A 14 6.45 11.92 4.34
C THR A 14 5.57 11.25 5.39
N ASN A 15 4.73 12.01 6.10
CA ASN A 15 3.81 11.43 7.07
C ASN A 15 2.81 10.49 6.40
N CYS A 16 2.37 10.83 5.21
CA CYS A 16 1.47 9.98 4.43
C CYS A 16 2.14 8.67 4.07
N ALA A 17 3.40 8.74 3.63
CA ALA A 17 4.18 7.55 3.33
C ALA A 17 4.34 6.66 4.56
N MET A 18 4.60 7.24 5.73
CA MET A 18 4.73 6.49 6.96
C MET A 18 3.43 5.80 7.36
N LYS A 19 2.29 6.47 7.15
CA LYS A 19 0.98 5.87 7.42
C LYS A 19 0.73 4.65 6.54
N LEU A 20 1.11 4.74 5.27
CA LEU A 20 0.96 3.63 4.33
C LEU A 20 1.90 2.49 4.67
N GLU A 21 3.14 2.79 5.08
CA GLU A 21 4.08 1.77 5.51
C GLU A 21 3.58 1.00 6.73
N SER A 22 2.80 1.66 7.59
CA SER A 22 2.25 1.01 8.78
C SER A 22 1.24 -0.08 8.44
N LEU A 23 0.72 -0.12 7.23
CA LEU A 23 -0.17 -1.19 6.78
C LEU A 23 0.51 -2.55 6.81
N GLU A 24 1.84 -2.59 6.75
CA GLU A 24 2.61 -3.82 6.85
C GLU A 24 2.27 -4.57 8.16
N ASP A 25 2.09 -3.83 9.23
CA ASP A 25 1.75 -4.41 10.53
C ASP A 25 0.25 -4.70 10.68
N SER A 26 -0.58 -4.03 9.89
CA SER A 26 -2.03 -4.13 10.00
C SER A 26 -2.64 -5.22 9.13
N LEU A 27 -1.97 -5.60 8.05
CA LEU A 27 -2.47 -6.57 7.08
C LEU A 27 -1.72 -7.89 7.21
N GLU A 28 -2.46 -8.97 7.42
CA GLU A 28 -1.88 -10.30 7.41
C GLU A 28 -1.57 -10.70 5.97
N GLY A 29 -0.45 -11.37 5.78
CA GLY A 29 -0.03 -11.81 4.46
C GLY A 29 0.87 -10.83 3.75
N VAL A 30 1.08 -9.65 4.30
CA VAL A 30 2.03 -8.67 3.76
C VAL A 30 3.43 -8.98 4.25
N ARG A 31 4.36 -9.06 3.33
CA ARG A 31 5.77 -9.24 3.66
C ARG A 31 6.50 -7.91 3.77
N GLU A 32 6.28 -7.03 2.79
CA GLU A 32 7.00 -5.77 2.73
C GLU A 32 6.18 -4.72 2.00
N ILE A 33 6.29 -3.48 2.44
CA ILE A 33 5.69 -2.33 1.76
C ILE A 33 6.78 -1.30 1.56
N ASN A 34 6.94 -0.86 0.31
CA ASN A 34 7.83 0.24 -0.04
C ASN A 34 6.98 1.38 -0.59
N VAL A 35 7.12 2.55 0.00
CA VAL A 35 6.37 3.73 -0.40
C VAL A 35 7.33 4.78 -0.93
N SER A 36 7.03 5.32 -2.10
CA SER A 36 7.79 6.40 -2.70
C SER A 36 6.91 7.61 -2.88
N TYR A 37 7.04 8.59 -2.00
CA TYR A 37 6.23 9.80 -2.09
C TYR A 37 6.67 10.72 -3.24
N HIS A 38 7.90 10.57 -3.72
CA HIS A 38 8.37 11.30 -4.90
C HIS A 38 7.65 10.86 -6.17
N LYS A 39 7.39 9.57 -6.28
CA LYS A 39 6.72 8.98 -7.42
C LYS A 39 5.22 8.80 -7.20
N LEU A 40 4.75 9.08 -5.99
CA LEU A 40 3.37 8.84 -5.57
C LEU A 40 2.96 7.39 -5.83
N GLN A 41 3.84 6.47 -5.47
CA GLN A 41 3.65 5.04 -5.68
C GLN A 41 3.90 4.26 -4.40
N MET A 42 3.23 3.13 -4.30
CA MET A 42 3.40 2.19 -3.21
C MET A 42 3.58 0.80 -3.83
N THR A 43 4.67 0.14 -3.48
CA THR A 43 4.92 -1.24 -3.89
C THR A 43 4.72 -2.14 -2.69
N ILE A 44 3.90 -3.15 -2.83
CA ILE A 44 3.60 -4.07 -1.74
C ILE A 44 3.90 -5.49 -2.19
N GLU A 45 4.61 -6.24 -1.34
CA GLU A 45 4.88 -7.65 -1.53
C GLU A 45 4.03 -8.42 -0.53
N TYR A 46 3.18 -9.30 -1.03
CA TYR A 46 2.23 -10.01 -0.19
C TYR A 46 1.95 -11.40 -0.73
N ASP A 47 1.36 -12.23 0.14
CA ASP A 47 0.93 -13.57 -0.21
C ASP A 47 -0.50 -13.51 -0.77
N GLU A 48 -0.63 -13.72 -2.06
CA GLU A 48 -1.92 -13.65 -2.75
C GLU A 48 -2.93 -14.71 -2.26
N ALA A 49 -2.46 -15.74 -1.59
CA ALA A 49 -3.34 -16.74 -1.01
C ALA A 49 -4.00 -16.26 0.29
N ARG A 50 -3.42 -15.25 0.94
CA ARG A 50 -3.92 -14.72 2.20
C ARG A 50 -4.51 -13.33 2.08
N LEU A 51 -4.07 -12.57 1.11
CA LEU A 51 -4.44 -11.17 0.95
C LEU A 51 -4.78 -10.90 -0.51
N THR A 52 -5.86 -10.18 -0.75
CA THR A 52 -6.26 -9.80 -2.10
C THR A 52 -5.94 -8.33 -2.36
N GLU A 53 -5.85 -7.98 -3.64
CA GLU A 53 -5.66 -6.61 -4.06
C GLU A 53 -6.76 -5.70 -3.52
N GLU A 54 -7.98 -6.17 -3.51
CA GLU A 54 -9.11 -5.41 -2.99
C GLU A 54 -8.96 -5.08 -1.51
N GLN A 55 -8.42 -6.02 -0.74
CA GLN A 55 -8.17 -5.78 0.69
C GLN A 55 -7.10 -4.73 0.89
N ILE A 56 -6.08 -4.71 0.04
CA ILE A 56 -5.03 -3.70 0.09
C ILE A 56 -5.62 -2.33 -0.22
N ILE A 57 -6.41 -2.23 -1.28
CA ILE A 57 -7.04 -0.97 -1.68
C ILE A 57 -7.98 -0.47 -0.57
N ALA A 58 -8.75 -1.36 0.03
CA ALA A 58 -9.63 -1.00 1.13
C ALA A 58 -8.87 -0.49 2.35
N ALA A 59 -7.73 -1.11 2.66
CA ALA A 59 -6.90 -0.69 3.79
C ALA A 59 -6.31 0.70 3.55
N VAL A 60 -5.84 0.97 2.34
CA VAL A 60 -5.33 2.29 1.96
C VAL A 60 -6.45 3.34 2.07
N LYS A 61 -7.63 2.99 1.63
CA LYS A 61 -8.80 3.87 1.69
C LYS A 61 -9.16 4.23 3.14
N LYS A 62 -9.03 3.26 4.06
CA LYS A 62 -9.27 3.51 5.48
C LYS A 62 -8.30 4.52 6.06
N LYS A 63 -7.10 4.61 5.51
CA LYS A 63 -6.11 5.60 5.94
C LYS A 63 -6.39 6.98 5.36
N GLY A 64 -7.36 7.11 4.48
CA GLY A 64 -7.72 8.38 3.86
C GLY A 64 -7.06 8.62 2.51
N TYR A 65 -6.53 7.59 1.88
CA TYR A 65 -5.86 7.68 0.58
C TYR A 65 -6.54 6.79 -0.43
N GLN A 66 -6.20 6.98 -1.70
CA GLN A 66 -6.72 6.19 -2.80
C GLN A 66 -5.57 5.43 -3.45
N ALA A 67 -5.68 4.11 -3.54
CA ALA A 67 -4.71 3.28 -4.23
C ALA A 67 -5.27 2.89 -5.60
N ILE A 68 -4.50 3.15 -6.63
CA ILE A 68 -4.88 2.85 -8.01
C ILE A 68 -3.87 1.82 -8.53
N PRO A 69 -4.33 0.64 -8.97
CA PRO A 69 -3.43 -0.37 -9.54
C PRO A 69 -2.68 0.22 -10.73
N ALA A 70 -1.37 0.05 -10.72
CA ALA A 70 -0.52 0.56 -11.78
C ALA A 70 -0.23 -0.50 -12.83
#